data_86eec8d878bd76b6b0e32459c9f0a422
#
_entry.id   86eec8d878bd76b6b0e32459c9f0a422
#
_cell.length_a   1.000
_cell.length_b   1.000
_cell.length_c   1.000
_cell.angle_alpha   90.00
_cell.angle_beta   90.00
_cell.angle_gamma   90.00
#
_symmetry.space_group_name_H-M   'P 1'
#
loop_
_entity.id
_entity.type
_entity.pdbx_description
1 polymer ?
#
loop_
_entity_poly.entity_id
_entity_poly.type
_entity_poly.pdbx_seq_one_letter_code
_entity_poly.pdbx_strand_id
1 'polypeptide(L)'
;PPEVAGWQVPAVAWLLDQCPADYRTYAAWRRHPLVLAWLTVQHLEGQLAALRTAYRGMRVDLADQVAADALTDVLEVLSAEGARLVASRRSASLVLDAMEGKVFVPRL
;
A
#
# COMPACT_ATOMS: atom_id res chain seq x y z
N PRO A 1 0.94 -31.54 -7.30
CA PRO A 1 1.62 -30.29 -7.05
C PRO A 1 0.63 -29.28 -6.49
N PRO A 2 1.07 -28.48 -5.53
CA PRO A 2 0.22 -27.41 -5.09
C PRO A 2 0.04 -26.45 -6.26
N GLU A 3 -1.07 -26.57 -6.89
CA GLU A 3 -1.45 -25.56 -7.86
C GLU A 3 -1.54 -24.25 -7.10
N VAL A 4 -0.88 -23.24 -7.64
CA VAL A 4 -1.06 -21.89 -7.16
C VAL A 4 -2.56 -21.61 -7.27
N ALA A 5 -3.22 -21.40 -6.13
CA ALA A 5 -4.64 -21.10 -6.15
C ALA A 5 -4.88 -19.96 -7.14
N GLY A 6 -5.89 -20.11 -8.00
CA GLY A 6 -6.13 -19.15 -9.09
C GLY A 6 -6.20 -17.70 -8.64
N TRP A 7 -6.68 -17.44 -7.42
CA TRP A 7 -6.75 -16.09 -6.86
C TRP A 7 -5.38 -15.48 -6.58
N GLN A 8 -4.33 -16.29 -6.40
CA GLN A 8 -2.99 -15.75 -6.08
C GLN A 8 -2.35 -15.03 -7.26
N VAL A 9 -2.65 -15.43 -8.49
CA VAL A 9 -2.07 -14.79 -9.69
C VAL A 9 -2.49 -13.32 -9.80
N PRO A 10 -3.80 -12.98 -9.80
CA PRO A 10 -4.20 -11.57 -9.81
C PRO A 10 -3.81 -10.85 -8.52
N ALA A 11 -3.75 -11.54 -7.39
CA ALA A 11 -3.30 -10.93 -6.13
C ALA A 11 -1.85 -10.48 -6.22
N VAL A 12 -0.95 -11.30 -6.77
CA VAL A 12 0.46 -10.92 -6.97
C VAL A 12 0.57 -9.71 -7.90
N ALA A 13 -0.19 -9.68 -8.99
CA ALA A 13 -0.21 -8.54 -9.90
C ALA A 13 -0.63 -7.26 -9.18
N TRP A 14 -1.68 -7.32 -8.37
CA TRP A 14 -2.15 -6.18 -7.60
C TRP A 14 -1.11 -5.73 -6.56
N LEU A 15 -0.49 -6.67 -5.83
CA LEU A 15 0.57 -6.35 -4.86
C LEU A 15 1.73 -5.62 -5.53
N LEU A 16 2.15 -6.07 -6.71
CA LEU A 16 3.23 -5.42 -7.46
C LEU A 16 2.87 -4.00 -7.87
N ASP A 17 1.59 -3.72 -8.14
CA ASP A 17 1.12 -2.36 -8.43
C ASP A 17 1.31 -1.42 -7.23
N GLN A 18 1.35 -1.96 -6.02
CA GLN A 18 1.55 -1.17 -4.79
C GLN A 18 3.02 -0.98 -4.43
N CYS A 19 3.93 -1.67 -5.09
CA CYS A 19 5.36 -1.67 -4.80
C CYS A 19 6.12 -0.75 -5.77
N PRO A 20 7.40 -0.45 -5.48
CA PRO A 20 8.26 0.23 -6.46
C PRO A 20 8.25 -0.49 -7.81
N ALA A 21 8.28 0.28 -8.89
CA ALA A 21 8.09 -0.24 -10.25
C ALA A 21 9.11 -1.32 -10.64
N ASP A 22 10.34 -1.23 -10.16
CA ASP A 22 11.39 -2.19 -10.47
C ASP A 22 11.16 -3.57 -9.84
N TYR A 23 10.26 -3.71 -8.87
CA TYR A 23 9.88 -5.01 -8.32
C TYR A 23 9.33 -5.94 -9.40
N ARG A 24 8.70 -5.40 -10.44
CA ARG A 24 8.18 -6.19 -11.55
C ARG A 24 9.26 -6.94 -12.33
N THR A 25 10.51 -6.52 -12.22
CA THR A 25 11.64 -7.18 -12.90
C THR A 25 12.16 -8.39 -12.14
N TYR A 26 11.73 -8.59 -10.89
CA TYR A 26 12.21 -9.67 -10.05
C TYR A 26 11.27 -10.87 -10.10
N ALA A 27 11.70 -11.92 -10.76
CA ALA A 27 10.90 -13.14 -10.92
C ALA A 27 10.63 -13.83 -9.56
N ALA A 28 11.45 -13.56 -8.56
CA ALA A 28 11.34 -14.18 -7.23
C ALA A 28 9.95 -14.01 -6.58
N TRP A 29 9.28 -12.89 -6.83
CA TRP A 29 7.98 -12.61 -6.23
C TRP A 29 6.90 -13.61 -6.60
N ARG A 30 6.95 -14.14 -7.81
CA ARG A 30 5.99 -15.14 -8.28
C ARG A 30 6.16 -16.48 -7.56
N ARG A 31 7.38 -16.76 -7.09
CA ARG A 31 7.70 -17.96 -6.33
C ARG A 31 7.48 -17.79 -4.83
N HIS A 32 7.44 -16.55 -4.37
CA HIS A 32 7.32 -16.21 -2.94
C HIS A 32 6.24 -15.15 -2.70
N PRO A 33 4.98 -15.43 -3.08
CA PRO A 33 3.91 -14.44 -2.98
C PRO A 33 3.62 -14.00 -1.54
N LEU A 34 3.85 -14.88 -0.57
CA LEU A 34 3.69 -14.53 0.85
C LEU A 34 4.68 -13.44 1.26
N VAL A 35 5.94 -13.55 0.83
CA VAL A 35 6.97 -12.54 1.12
C VAL A 35 6.60 -11.21 0.47
N LEU A 36 6.13 -11.25 -0.77
CA LEU A 36 5.68 -10.05 -1.48
C LEU A 36 4.53 -9.38 -0.74
N ALA A 37 3.54 -10.15 -0.29
CA ALA A 37 2.40 -9.62 0.44
C ALA A 37 2.85 -8.93 1.74
N TRP A 38 3.75 -9.56 2.48
CA TRP A 38 4.31 -8.98 3.70
C TRP A 38 5.04 -7.66 3.41
N LEU A 39 5.92 -7.65 2.40
CA LEU A 39 6.66 -6.45 2.01
C LEU A 39 5.72 -5.33 1.54
N THR A 40 4.66 -5.67 0.82
CA THR A 40 3.69 -4.68 0.35
C THR A 40 3.02 -3.97 1.52
N VAL A 41 2.62 -4.73 2.56
CA VAL A 41 2.07 -4.13 3.79
C VAL A 41 3.09 -3.16 4.41
N GLN A 42 4.36 -3.57 4.50
CA GLN A 42 5.42 -2.70 5.06
C GLN A 42 5.60 -1.42 4.24
N HIS A 43 5.60 -1.51 2.91
CA HIS A 43 5.72 -0.34 2.05
C HIS A 43 4.55 0.62 2.24
N LEU A 44 3.33 0.11 2.29
CA LEU A 44 2.14 0.94 2.47
C LEU A 44 2.12 1.61 3.84
N GLU A 45 2.49 0.89 4.89
CA GLU A 45 2.61 1.48 6.23
C GLU A 45 3.68 2.56 6.30
N GLY A 46 4.83 2.33 5.64
CA GLY A 46 5.89 3.32 5.55
C GLY A 46 5.47 4.58 4.80
N GLN A 47 4.79 4.42 3.67
CA GLN A 47 4.25 5.54 2.91
C GLN A 47 3.23 6.33 3.71
N LEU A 48 2.34 5.64 4.42
CA LEU A 48 1.31 6.29 5.24
C LEU A 48 1.95 7.07 6.40
N ALA A 49 2.96 6.50 7.06
CA ALA A 49 3.68 7.19 8.12
C ALA A 49 4.41 8.44 7.60
N ALA A 50 5.06 8.33 6.45
CA ALA A 50 5.74 9.46 5.81
C ALA A 50 4.75 10.56 5.41
N LEU A 51 3.60 10.18 4.88
CA LEU A 51 2.55 11.13 4.50
C LEU A 51 1.99 11.87 5.72
N ARG A 52 1.76 11.17 6.82
CA ARG A 52 1.29 11.77 8.07
C ARG A 52 2.30 12.75 8.64
N THR A 53 3.58 12.42 8.57
CA THR A 53 4.67 13.30 9.00
C THR A 53 4.69 14.56 8.13
N ALA A 54 4.61 14.40 6.80
CA ALA A 54 4.57 15.53 5.87
C ALA A 54 3.36 16.42 6.10
N TYR A 55 2.17 15.82 6.31
CA TYR A 55 0.93 16.56 6.57
C TYR A 55 1.08 17.46 7.80
N ARG A 56 1.62 16.93 8.89
CA ARG A 56 1.82 17.69 10.12
C ARG A 56 2.93 18.73 9.98
N GLY A 57 4.05 18.34 9.39
CA GLY A 57 5.22 19.22 9.24
C GLY A 57 4.96 20.39 8.31
N MET A 58 4.23 20.18 7.23
CA MET A 58 3.93 21.23 6.25
C MET A 58 3.20 22.41 6.89
N ARG A 59 2.25 22.11 7.78
CA ARG A 59 1.48 23.14 8.48
C ARG A 59 2.34 24.00 9.40
N VAL A 60 3.42 23.45 9.92
CA VAL A 60 4.34 24.16 10.82
C VAL A 60 5.45 24.85 10.04
N ASP A 61 6.10 24.10 9.15
CA ASP A 61 7.34 24.56 8.49
C ASP A 61 7.08 25.56 7.37
N LEU A 62 5.93 25.48 6.71
CA LEU A 62 5.61 26.31 5.54
C LEU A 62 4.56 27.39 5.82
N ALA A 63 4.10 27.52 7.04
CA ALA A 63 3.06 28.49 7.41
C ALA A 63 3.39 29.93 7.01
N ASP A 64 4.66 30.32 7.12
CA ASP A 64 5.13 31.68 6.80
C ASP A 64 5.52 31.86 5.34
N GLN A 65 5.58 30.78 4.55
CA GLN A 65 6.09 30.80 3.19
C GLN A 65 5.02 30.56 2.13
N VAL A 66 3.91 29.95 2.53
CA VAL A 66 2.82 29.55 1.62
C VAL A 66 1.52 30.15 2.12
N ALA A 67 0.71 30.70 1.21
CA ALA A 67 -0.58 31.25 1.55
C ALA A 67 -1.48 30.16 2.16
N ALA A 68 -2.30 30.54 3.13
CA ALA A 68 -3.13 29.60 3.89
C ALA A 68 -4.10 28.81 3.00
N ASP A 69 -4.68 29.45 1.99
CA ASP A 69 -5.60 28.79 1.04
C ASP A 69 -4.87 27.77 0.15
N ALA A 70 -3.67 28.11 -0.34
CA ALA A 70 -2.84 27.20 -1.11
C ALA A 70 -2.41 25.99 -0.26
N LEU A 71 -2.05 26.23 1.00
CA LEU A 71 -1.69 25.17 1.93
C LEU A 71 -2.88 24.24 2.20
N THR A 72 -4.07 24.80 2.37
CA THR A 72 -5.30 24.01 2.56
C THR A 72 -5.58 23.12 1.36
N ASP A 73 -5.41 23.62 0.14
CA ASP A 73 -5.61 22.86 -1.09
C ASP A 73 -4.66 21.65 -1.15
N VAL A 74 -3.38 21.86 -0.83
CA VAL A 74 -2.39 20.78 -0.80
C VAL A 74 -2.72 19.78 0.30
N LEU A 75 -3.12 20.24 1.47
CA LEU A 75 -3.48 19.34 2.58
C LEU A 75 -4.69 18.47 2.24
N GLU A 76 -5.64 18.97 1.46
CA GLU A 76 -6.77 18.17 0.97
C GLU A 76 -6.29 17.05 0.04
N VAL A 77 -5.33 17.34 -0.85
CA VAL A 77 -4.73 16.32 -1.72
C VAL A 77 -4.03 15.25 -0.89
N LEU A 78 -3.25 15.65 0.12
CA LEU A 78 -2.56 14.70 1.00
C LEU A 78 -3.56 13.87 1.82
N SER A 79 -4.66 14.46 2.25
CA SER A 79 -5.71 13.75 2.97
C SER A 79 -6.36 12.67 2.11
N ALA A 80 -6.65 12.97 0.84
CA ALA A 80 -7.18 12.01 -0.12
C ALA A 80 -6.19 10.87 -0.38
N GLU A 81 -4.92 11.21 -0.52
CA GLU A 81 -3.85 10.21 -0.68
C GLU A 81 -3.75 9.31 0.56
N GLY A 82 -3.86 9.88 1.75
CA GLY A 82 -3.88 9.12 3.00
C GLY A 82 -5.02 8.12 3.06
N ALA A 83 -6.22 8.52 2.64
CA ALA A 83 -7.39 7.64 2.59
C ALA A 83 -7.14 6.48 1.61
N ARG A 84 -6.54 6.76 0.44
CA ARG A 84 -6.18 5.74 -0.55
C ARG A 84 -5.17 4.75 0.03
N LEU A 85 -4.15 5.24 0.72
CA LEU A 85 -3.13 4.38 1.35
C LEU A 85 -3.71 3.51 2.46
N VAL A 86 -4.61 4.03 3.27
CA VAL A 86 -5.31 3.26 4.30
C VAL A 86 -6.11 2.11 3.68
N ALA A 87 -6.84 2.39 2.60
CA ALA A 87 -7.62 1.38 1.89
C ALA A 87 -6.72 0.31 1.26
N SER A 88 -5.63 0.72 0.61
CA SER A 88 -4.67 -0.20 0.00
C SER A 88 -3.98 -1.08 1.06
N ARG A 89 -3.60 -0.49 2.20
CA ARG A 89 -3.00 -1.25 3.30
C ARG A 89 -3.96 -2.30 3.85
N ARG A 90 -5.23 -1.94 4.00
CA ARG A 90 -6.26 -2.88 4.45
C ARG A 90 -6.40 -4.05 3.48
N SER A 91 -6.45 -3.76 2.19
CA SER A 91 -6.52 -4.80 1.15
C SER A 91 -5.26 -5.68 1.14
N ALA A 92 -4.08 -5.09 1.26
CA ALA A 92 -2.83 -5.84 1.31
C ALA A 92 -2.75 -6.74 2.54
N SER A 93 -3.22 -6.26 3.70
CA SER A 93 -3.28 -7.07 4.93
C SER A 93 -4.22 -8.26 4.78
N LEU A 94 -5.36 -8.08 4.11
CA LEU A 94 -6.29 -9.18 3.83
C LEU A 94 -5.66 -10.22 2.89
N VAL A 95 -4.93 -9.78 1.87
CA VAL A 95 -4.22 -10.69 0.97
C VAL A 95 -3.15 -11.47 1.74
N LEU A 96 -2.39 -10.79 2.60
CA LEU A 96 -1.39 -11.44 3.44
C LEU A 96 -2.03 -12.49 4.34
N ASP A 97 -3.11 -12.15 5.02
CA ASP A 97 -3.84 -13.07 5.89
C ASP A 97 -4.37 -14.29 5.12
N ALA A 98 -4.88 -14.07 3.92
CA ALA A 98 -5.35 -15.17 3.06
C ALA A 98 -4.19 -16.09 2.64
N MET A 99 -3.03 -15.52 2.32
CA MET A 99 -1.83 -16.30 1.97
C MET A 99 -1.27 -17.08 3.14
N GLU A 100 -1.44 -16.55 4.35
CA GLU A 100 -1.06 -17.24 5.58
C GLU A 100 -2.10 -18.27 6.05
N GLY A 101 -3.23 -18.37 5.35
CA GLY A 101 -4.32 -19.27 5.73
C GLY A 101 -5.14 -18.81 6.92
N LYS A 102 -5.03 -17.54 7.30
CA LYS A 102 -5.74 -16.97 8.46
C LYS A 102 -7.15 -16.53 8.15
N VAL A 103 -7.46 -16.32 6.88
CA VAL A 103 -8.76 -15.85 6.41
C VAL A 103 -9.35 -16.88 5.48
N PHE A 104 -10.62 -17.22 5.73
CA PHE A 104 -11.37 -18.09 4.84
C PHE A 104 -11.77 -17.30 3.59
N VAL A 105 -11.33 -17.79 2.42
CA VAL A 105 -11.75 -17.22 1.15
C VAL A 105 -12.95 -18.03 0.67
N PRO A 106 -14.17 -17.45 0.63
CA PRO A 106 -15.34 -18.20 0.23
C PRO A 106 -15.23 -18.65 -1.23
N ARG A 107 -15.61 -19.89 -1.46
CA ARG A 107 -15.81 -20.39 -2.82
C ARG A 107 -17.21 -19.97 -3.28
N LEU A 108 -17.22 -19.20 -4.28
CA LEU A 108 -18.49 -18.82 -4.91
C LEU A 108 -18.80 -19.73 -6.08
#